data_a1440cac2782e10358d9ac869cd21edd
#
_entry.id   a1440cac2782e10358d9ac869cd21edd
#
_cell.length_a   1.000
_cell.length_b   1.000
_cell.length_c   1.000
_cell.angle_alpha   90.00
_cell.angle_beta   90.00
_cell.angle_gamma   90.00
#
_symmetry.space_group_name_H-M   'P 1'
#
loop_
_entity.id
_entity.type
_entity.pdbx_description
1 polymer ?
#
loop_
_entity_poly.entity_id
_entity_poly.type
_entity_poly.pdbx_seq_one_letter_code
_entity_poly.pdbx_strand_id
1 'polypeptide(L)'
;VGSEMCIRDRADAAAAAAHYPLPCMTVDLGTATTYNVISANREFLGGFIVPGVQTSLRAISAGTAQLPPIAPEPPEHLIGANTVAALNNGAMFGTAAQLDGLADRVEAELGQPLTVVVTGGLAPYITPCCKRKVIYDADLLFKGLALIWEKNHL
;
A
#
# COMPACT_ATOMS: atom_id res chain seq x y z
N VAL A 1 13.62 9.21 -13.76
CA VAL A 1 13.54 7.96 -12.99
C VAL A 1 13.46 6.82 -13.96
N GLY A 2 14.35 5.85 -13.81
CA GLY A 2 14.66 4.83 -14.80
C GLY A 2 13.50 3.97 -15.26
N SER A 3 13.69 3.36 -16.43
CA SER A 3 12.74 2.47 -17.13
C SER A 3 12.40 1.17 -16.39
N GLU A 4 12.93 0.96 -15.19
CA GLU A 4 12.84 -0.31 -14.44
C GLU A 4 11.66 -0.39 -13.46
N MET A 5 10.90 0.69 -13.27
CA MET A 5 9.70 0.67 -12.42
C MET A 5 8.56 -0.06 -13.10
N CYS A 6 7.86 -0.87 -12.31
CA CYS A 6 6.66 -1.57 -12.76
C CYS A 6 5.65 -0.58 -13.38
N ILE A 7 5.07 -0.95 -14.52
CA ILE A 7 4.09 -0.09 -15.20
C ILE A 7 2.86 0.21 -14.31
N ARG A 8 2.50 -0.70 -13.42
CA ARG A 8 1.41 -0.51 -12.45
C ARG A 8 1.73 0.62 -11.48
N ASP A 9 2.94 0.63 -10.91
CA ASP A 9 3.36 1.67 -9.98
C ASP A 9 3.38 3.05 -10.64
N ARG A 10 3.78 3.10 -11.91
CA ARG A 10 3.74 4.33 -12.71
C ARG A 10 2.32 4.80 -13.00
N ALA A 11 1.41 3.88 -13.27
CA ALA A 11 -0.01 4.19 -13.49
C ALA A 11 -0.66 4.71 -12.21
N ASP A 12 -0.43 4.05 -11.06
CA ASP A 12 -0.93 4.49 -9.76
C ASP A 12 -0.40 5.88 -9.40
N ALA A 13 0.90 6.13 -9.61
CA ALA A 13 1.51 7.43 -9.38
C ALA A 13 0.93 8.53 -10.30
N ALA A 14 0.70 8.22 -11.57
CA ALA A 14 0.10 9.15 -12.52
C ALA A 14 -1.34 9.52 -12.13
N ALA A 15 -2.14 8.52 -11.73
CA ALA A 15 -3.49 8.74 -11.25
C ALA A 15 -3.50 9.59 -9.97
N ALA A 16 -2.65 9.26 -9.02
CA ALA A 16 -2.57 10.01 -7.77
C ALA A 16 -2.16 11.46 -8.00
N ALA A 17 -1.15 11.70 -8.85
CA ALA A 17 -0.72 13.05 -9.20
C ALA A 17 -1.80 13.88 -9.92
N ALA A 18 -2.73 13.22 -10.63
CA ALA A 18 -3.80 13.91 -11.34
C ALA A 18 -5.02 14.20 -10.48
N HIS A 19 -5.34 13.33 -9.50
CA HIS A 19 -6.63 13.35 -8.80
C HIS A 19 -6.55 13.71 -7.33
N TYR A 20 -5.37 13.71 -6.72
CA TYR A 20 -5.21 13.91 -5.27
C TYR A 20 -4.25 15.06 -4.95
N PRO A 21 -4.38 15.67 -3.75
CA PRO A 21 -3.44 16.70 -3.29
C PRO A 21 -2.00 16.15 -3.20
N LEU A 22 -1.03 16.99 -3.59
CA LEU A 22 0.39 16.69 -3.57
C LEU A 22 1.12 17.44 -2.42
N PRO A 23 2.20 16.89 -1.86
CA PRO A 23 2.78 15.58 -2.18
C PRO A 23 1.87 14.44 -1.77
N CYS A 24 2.00 13.30 -2.45
CA CYS A 24 1.22 12.10 -2.10
C CYS A 24 2.07 10.83 -2.13
N MET A 25 1.59 9.82 -1.42
CA MET A 25 2.12 8.46 -1.44
C MET A 25 1.01 7.50 -1.83
N THR A 26 1.23 6.70 -2.87
CA THR A 26 0.34 5.59 -3.21
C THR A 26 0.80 4.32 -2.51
N VAL A 27 -0.15 3.50 -2.07
CA VAL A 27 0.11 2.20 -1.45
C VAL A 27 -0.75 1.15 -2.14
N ASP A 28 -0.13 0.23 -2.88
CA ASP A 28 -0.81 -0.91 -3.48
C ASP A 28 -0.62 -2.14 -2.58
N LEU A 29 -1.71 -2.62 -2.00
CA LEU A 29 -1.76 -3.79 -1.11
C LEU A 29 -2.06 -5.05 -1.92
N GLY A 30 -1.09 -5.47 -2.71
CA GLY A 30 -1.13 -6.66 -3.57
C GLY A 30 -0.25 -7.81 -3.09
N THR A 31 0.27 -8.60 -4.04
CA THR A 31 1.24 -9.69 -3.77
C THR A 31 2.50 -9.17 -3.08
N ALA A 32 3.03 -8.06 -3.56
CA ALA A 32 3.92 -7.18 -2.81
C ALA A 32 3.11 -5.94 -2.39
N THR A 33 3.48 -5.32 -1.29
CA THR A 33 3.01 -3.99 -0.95
C THR A 33 4.00 -2.98 -1.50
N THR A 34 3.55 -2.14 -2.40
CA THR A 34 4.39 -1.10 -3.03
C THR A 34 3.94 0.28 -2.58
N TYR A 35 4.92 1.11 -2.24
CA TYR A 35 4.73 2.49 -1.82
C TYR A 35 5.43 3.39 -2.82
N ASN A 36 4.74 4.35 -3.41
CA ASN A 36 5.32 5.28 -4.37
C ASN A 36 5.09 6.71 -3.91
N VAL A 37 6.13 7.51 -3.88
CA VAL A 37 6.10 8.89 -3.40
C VAL A 37 6.19 9.85 -4.57
N ILE A 38 5.26 10.79 -4.63
CA ILE A 38 5.15 11.84 -5.64
C ILE A 38 5.29 13.19 -4.95
N SER A 39 6.24 14.01 -5.39
CA SER A 39 6.51 15.33 -4.85
C SER A 39 5.39 16.35 -5.13
N ALA A 40 5.43 17.49 -4.45
CA ALA A 40 4.56 18.62 -4.74
C ALA A 40 4.66 19.12 -6.19
N ASN A 41 5.80 18.89 -6.84
CA ASN A 41 6.06 19.27 -8.24
C ASN A 41 5.70 18.16 -9.25
N ARG A 42 4.95 17.12 -8.82
CA ARG A 42 4.56 15.97 -9.65
C ARG A 42 5.73 15.09 -10.10
N GLU A 43 6.83 15.11 -9.39
CA GLU A 43 7.98 14.24 -9.66
C GLU A 43 7.83 12.93 -8.91
N PHE A 44 8.09 11.84 -9.60
CA PHE A 44 8.18 10.54 -8.97
C PHE A 44 9.52 10.42 -8.23
N LEU A 45 9.49 10.38 -6.91
CA LEU A 45 10.70 10.36 -6.07
C LEU A 45 11.26 8.95 -5.83
N GLY A 46 10.44 7.92 -5.99
CA GLY A 46 10.76 6.54 -5.64
C GLY A 46 9.79 6.01 -4.59
N GLY A 47 10.17 4.95 -3.88
CA GLY A 47 9.28 4.36 -2.89
C GLY A 47 9.86 3.17 -2.17
N PHE A 48 8.98 2.30 -1.67
CA PHE A 48 9.33 1.10 -0.91
C PHE A 48 8.60 -0.11 -1.48
N ILE A 49 9.24 -1.26 -1.43
CA ILE A 49 8.63 -2.55 -1.79
C ILE A 49 8.85 -3.50 -0.62
N VAL A 50 7.76 -4.05 -0.11
CA VAL A 50 7.80 -5.01 0.98
C VAL A 50 6.93 -6.23 0.63
N PRO A 51 7.12 -7.38 1.28
CA PRO A 51 6.25 -8.52 1.09
C PRO A 51 4.80 -8.15 1.40
N GLY A 52 3.85 -8.57 0.54
CA GLY A 52 2.43 -8.39 0.80
C GLY A 52 1.94 -9.24 1.96
N VAL A 53 0.79 -8.90 2.51
CA VAL A 53 0.17 -9.59 3.67
C VAL A 53 0.03 -11.09 3.42
N GLN A 54 -0.57 -11.46 2.29
CA GLN A 54 -0.78 -12.87 1.97
C GLN A 54 0.53 -13.62 1.71
N THR A 55 1.50 -12.95 1.09
CA THR A 55 2.86 -13.50 0.87
C THR A 55 3.55 -13.75 2.20
N SER A 56 3.47 -12.81 3.14
CA SER A 56 4.05 -12.95 4.48
C SER A 56 3.41 -14.09 5.28
N LEU A 57 2.08 -14.20 5.26
CA LEU A 57 1.37 -15.29 5.93
C LEU A 57 1.72 -16.66 5.34
N ARG A 58 1.81 -16.77 4.02
CA ARG A 58 2.25 -18.01 3.34
C ARG A 58 3.69 -18.38 3.68
N ALA A 59 4.59 -17.41 3.76
CA ALA A 59 5.99 -17.65 4.10
C ALA A 59 6.14 -18.23 5.51
N ILE A 60 5.37 -17.72 6.49
CA ILE A 60 5.36 -18.25 7.87
C ILE A 60 4.80 -19.67 7.88
N SER A 61 3.66 -19.91 7.21
CA SER A 61 3.04 -21.24 7.14
C SER A 61 3.93 -22.28 6.44
N ALA A 62 4.64 -21.89 5.39
CA ALA A 62 5.59 -22.78 4.68
C ALA A 62 6.84 -23.09 5.48
N GLY A 63 7.27 -22.17 6.37
CA GLY A 63 8.45 -22.35 7.24
C GLY A 63 8.20 -23.16 8.51
N THR A 64 6.95 -23.52 8.80
CA THR A 64 6.58 -24.24 10.03
C THR A 64 5.63 -25.38 9.73
N ALA A 65 6.00 -26.60 10.13
CA ALA A 65 5.21 -27.81 9.88
C ALA A 65 3.83 -27.84 10.61
N GLN A 66 3.57 -26.91 11.53
CA GLN A 66 2.41 -26.93 12.41
C GLN A 66 1.39 -25.81 12.17
N LEU A 67 1.68 -24.84 11.28
CA LEU A 67 0.76 -23.74 11.03
C LEU A 67 -0.08 -23.98 9.77
N PRO A 68 -1.42 -23.94 9.88
CA PRO A 68 -2.28 -24.06 8.71
C PRO A 68 -2.13 -22.84 7.79
N PRO A 69 -2.45 -22.95 6.49
CA PRO A 69 -2.62 -21.80 5.63
C PRO A 69 -3.68 -20.86 6.20
N ILE A 70 -3.35 -19.57 6.35
CA ILE A 70 -4.25 -18.55 6.89
C ILE A 70 -4.65 -17.62 5.76
N ALA A 71 -5.95 -17.47 5.55
CA ALA A 71 -6.51 -16.43 4.70
C ALA A 71 -6.60 -15.12 5.51
N PRO A 72 -6.20 -13.98 4.93
CA PRO A 72 -6.37 -12.68 5.57
C PRO A 72 -7.85 -12.39 5.85
N GLU A 73 -8.16 -11.98 7.08
CA GLU A 73 -9.51 -11.61 7.52
C GLU A 73 -9.48 -10.28 8.28
N PRO A 74 -10.57 -9.50 8.26
CA PRO A 74 -10.68 -8.30 9.11
C PRO A 74 -10.49 -8.68 10.58
N PRO A 75 -9.54 -8.05 11.31
CA PRO A 75 -9.30 -8.37 12.71
C PRO A 75 -10.39 -7.77 13.59
N GLU A 76 -10.96 -8.57 14.52
CA GLU A 76 -11.92 -8.08 15.50
C GLU A 76 -11.26 -7.35 16.67
N HIS A 77 -10.07 -7.79 17.06
CA HIS A 77 -9.29 -7.23 18.17
C HIS A 77 -7.84 -7.07 17.77
N LEU A 78 -7.14 -6.12 18.41
CA LEU A 78 -5.71 -5.92 18.17
C LEU A 78 -4.88 -7.13 18.62
N ILE A 79 -5.14 -7.63 19.82
CA ILE A 79 -4.38 -8.75 20.41
C ILE A 79 -5.07 -10.06 20.03
N GLY A 80 -4.36 -10.91 19.29
CA GLY A 80 -4.84 -12.25 18.93
C GLY A 80 -4.76 -13.22 20.12
N ALA A 81 -5.89 -13.83 20.48
CA ALA A 81 -5.99 -14.74 21.61
C ALA A 81 -5.49 -16.18 21.32
N ASN A 82 -5.20 -16.51 20.08
CA ASN A 82 -4.64 -17.78 19.64
C ASN A 82 -3.68 -17.56 18.47
N THR A 83 -2.96 -18.61 18.07
CA THR A 83 -1.93 -18.50 17.02
C THR A 83 -2.47 -17.98 15.68
N VAL A 84 -3.63 -18.45 15.24
CA VAL A 84 -4.24 -18.01 13.96
C VAL A 84 -4.61 -16.53 14.02
N ALA A 85 -5.29 -16.11 15.08
CA ALA A 85 -5.63 -14.70 15.30
C ALA A 85 -4.39 -13.83 15.45
N ALA A 86 -3.36 -14.30 16.17
CA ALA A 86 -2.11 -13.56 16.33
C ALA A 86 -1.38 -13.35 15.00
N LEU A 87 -1.33 -14.36 14.13
CA LEU A 87 -0.73 -14.27 12.79
C LEU A 87 -1.52 -13.31 11.90
N ASN A 88 -2.83 -13.45 11.86
CA ASN A 88 -3.70 -12.57 11.09
C ASN A 88 -3.59 -11.11 11.56
N ASN A 89 -3.72 -10.88 12.87
CA ASN A 89 -3.68 -9.54 13.45
C ASN A 89 -2.30 -8.91 13.29
N GLY A 90 -1.23 -9.69 13.45
CA GLY A 90 0.14 -9.25 13.17
C GLY A 90 0.33 -8.80 11.72
N ALA A 91 -0.22 -9.54 10.77
CA ALA A 91 -0.17 -9.18 9.36
C ALA A 91 -1.00 -7.91 9.05
N MET A 92 -2.21 -7.80 9.58
CA MET A 92 -3.10 -6.67 9.32
C MET A 92 -2.65 -5.38 10.02
N PHE A 93 -2.54 -5.41 11.34
CA PHE A 93 -2.11 -4.24 12.10
C PHE A 93 -0.63 -3.91 11.88
N GLY A 94 0.22 -4.93 11.62
CA GLY A 94 1.61 -4.72 11.25
C GLY A 94 1.74 -3.95 9.94
N THR A 95 0.96 -4.31 8.92
CA THR A 95 0.92 -3.57 7.64
C THR A 95 0.38 -2.16 7.83
N ALA A 96 -0.69 -1.98 8.60
CA ALA A 96 -1.22 -0.66 8.91
C ALA A 96 -0.20 0.23 9.65
N ALA A 97 0.46 -0.32 10.66
CA ALA A 97 1.52 0.39 11.40
C ALA A 97 2.74 0.73 10.52
N GLN A 98 3.11 -0.16 9.61
CA GLN A 98 4.15 0.08 8.62
C GLN A 98 3.77 1.24 7.69
N LEU A 99 2.53 1.24 7.18
CA LEU A 99 2.01 2.31 6.33
C LEU A 99 2.05 3.65 7.08
N ASP A 100 1.47 3.70 8.29
CA ASP A 100 1.48 4.90 9.14
C ASP A 100 2.90 5.40 9.39
N GLY A 101 3.80 4.51 9.81
CA GLY A 101 5.18 4.86 10.15
C GLY A 101 6.03 5.27 8.94
N LEU A 102 5.82 4.67 7.76
CA LEU A 102 6.50 5.09 6.52
C LEU A 102 5.98 6.45 6.06
N ALA A 103 4.68 6.68 6.13
CA ALA A 103 4.09 7.98 5.78
C ALA A 103 4.63 9.10 6.68
N ASP A 104 4.72 8.87 7.99
CA ASP A 104 5.29 9.85 8.93
C ASP A 104 6.76 10.18 8.59
N ARG A 105 7.56 9.19 8.21
CA ARG A 105 8.95 9.39 7.79
C ARG A 105 9.06 10.17 6.47
N VAL A 106 8.19 9.88 5.51
CA VAL A 106 8.14 10.62 4.23
C VAL A 106 7.72 12.07 4.47
N GLU A 107 6.72 12.31 5.32
CA GLU A 107 6.34 13.68 5.71
C GLU A 107 7.51 14.46 6.33
N ALA A 108 8.24 13.80 7.24
CA ALA A 108 9.41 14.41 7.88
C ALA A 108 10.53 14.73 6.86
N GLU A 109 10.77 13.83 5.91
CA GLU A 109 11.78 14.03 4.87
C GLU A 109 11.39 15.13 3.88
N LEU A 110 10.13 15.20 3.47
CA LEU A 110 9.62 16.22 2.55
C LEU A 110 9.34 17.58 3.23
N GLY A 111 9.18 17.59 4.56
CA GLY A 111 8.83 18.78 5.31
C GLY A 111 7.42 19.31 5.02
N GLN A 112 6.52 18.47 4.52
CA GLN A 112 5.16 18.82 4.11
C GLN A 112 4.17 17.71 4.47
N PRO A 113 2.89 18.04 4.73
CA PRO A 113 1.84 17.06 4.90
C PRO A 113 1.69 16.17 3.66
N LEU A 114 1.49 14.87 3.87
CA LEU A 114 1.41 13.86 2.82
C LEU A 114 -0.02 13.34 2.67
N THR A 115 -0.54 13.35 1.45
CA THR A 115 -1.75 12.61 1.10
C THR A 115 -1.40 11.14 0.89
N VAL A 116 -2.12 10.23 1.52
CA VAL A 116 -1.91 8.79 1.36
C VAL A 116 -3.12 8.17 0.66
N VAL A 117 -2.87 7.56 -0.49
CA VAL A 117 -3.89 6.90 -1.33
C VAL A 117 -3.59 5.41 -1.36
N VAL A 118 -4.54 4.60 -0.92
CA VAL A 118 -4.41 3.15 -0.77
C VAL A 118 -5.28 2.44 -1.80
N THR A 119 -4.71 1.46 -2.46
CA THR A 119 -5.40 0.57 -3.41
C THR A 119 -5.01 -0.89 -3.17
N GLY A 120 -5.58 -1.79 -3.93
CA GLY A 120 -5.31 -3.23 -3.83
C GLY A 120 -6.40 -4.01 -3.11
N GLY A 121 -6.40 -5.34 -3.29
CA GLY A 121 -7.47 -6.21 -2.82
C GLY A 121 -7.65 -6.26 -1.30
N LEU A 122 -6.60 -6.01 -0.52
CA LEU A 122 -6.66 -6.01 0.95
C LEU A 122 -6.84 -4.62 1.56
N ALA A 123 -6.90 -3.57 0.74
CA ALA A 123 -7.08 -2.21 1.22
C ALA A 123 -8.32 -2.03 2.12
N PRO A 124 -9.50 -2.60 1.80
CA PRO A 124 -10.66 -2.50 2.69
C PRO A 124 -10.46 -3.08 4.09
N TYR A 125 -9.54 -4.04 4.25
CA TYR A 125 -9.26 -4.68 5.54
C TYR A 125 -8.20 -3.94 6.34
N ILE A 126 -7.25 -3.31 5.66
CA ILE A 126 -6.09 -2.67 6.28
C ILE A 126 -6.34 -1.20 6.59
N THR A 127 -7.05 -0.48 5.73
CA THR A 127 -7.34 0.95 5.94
C THR A 127 -8.04 1.25 7.27
N PRO A 128 -8.99 0.42 7.76
CA PRO A 128 -9.60 0.63 9.08
C PRO A 128 -8.62 0.43 10.24
N CYS A 129 -7.50 -0.28 10.04
CA CYS A 129 -6.47 -0.50 11.04
C CYS A 129 -5.44 0.64 11.11
N CYS A 130 -5.42 1.54 10.13
CA CYS A 130 -4.51 2.69 10.11
C CYS A 130 -4.91 3.74 11.15
N LYS A 131 -3.92 4.39 11.77
CA LYS A 131 -4.14 5.52 12.67
C LYS A 131 -4.34 6.83 11.92
N ARG A 132 -3.60 7.00 10.82
CA ARG A 132 -3.73 8.19 9.99
C ARG A 132 -4.93 8.09 9.05
N LYS A 133 -5.42 9.24 8.61
CA LYS A 133 -6.42 9.31 7.55
C LYS A 133 -5.78 8.90 6.22
N VAL A 134 -6.35 7.89 5.58
CA VAL A 134 -5.96 7.42 4.25
C VAL A 134 -7.17 7.46 3.31
N ILE A 135 -6.91 7.58 2.02
CA ILE A 135 -7.94 7.58 0.98
C ILE A 135 -7.89 6.21 0.30
N TYR A 136 -8.98 5.46 0.35
CA TYR A 136 -9.10 4.22 -0.41
C TYR A 136 -9.64 4.50 -1.82
N ASP A 137 -8.89 4.07 -2.83
CA ASP A 137 -9.29 4.17 -4.24
C ASP A 137 -9.09 2.81 -4.93
N ALA A 138 -10.20 2.08 -5.12
CA ALA A 138 -10.19 0.78 -5.77
C ALA A 138 -9.80 0.85 -7.25
N ASP A 139 -10.04 1.98 -7.90
CA ASP A 139 -9.88 2.18 -9.33
C ASP A 139 -8.60 2.94 -9.71
N LEU A 140 -7.69 3.16 -8.76
CA LEU A 140 -6.49 3.98 -8.95
C LEU A 140 -5.69 3.54 -10.18
N LEU A 141 -5.43 2.23 -10.33
CA LEU A 141 -4.72 1.67 -11.47
C LEU A 141 -5.43 1.96 -12.79
N PHE A 142 -6.74 1.76 -12.87
CA PHE A 142 -7.52 2.00 -14.09
C PHE A 142 -7.53 3.47 -14.47
N LYS A 143 -7.64 4.38 -13.50
CA LYS A 143 -7.51 5.83 -13.72
C LYS A 143 -6.15 6.18 -14.31
N GLY A 144 -5.08 5.59 -13.77
CA GLY A 144 -3.73 5.80 -14.26
C GLY A 144 -3.52 5.28 -15.69
N LEU A 145 -4.03 4.09 -15.98
CA LEU A 145 -3.95 3.51 -17.33
C LEU A 145 -4.72 4.36 -18.34
N ALA A 146 -5.90 4.87 -17.98
CA ALA A 146 -6.69 5.77 -18.84
C ALA A 146 -5.90 7.05 -19.15
N LEU A 147 -5.29 7.68 -18.15
CA LEU A 147 -4.46 8.87 -18.34
C LEU A 147 -3.25 8.63 -19.27
N ILE A 148 -2.60 7.48 -19.12
CA ILE A 148 -1.46 7.11 -19.97
C ILE A 148 -1.94 6.87 -21.40
N TRP A 149 -3.07 6.20 -21.57
CA TRP A 149 -3.69 5.97 -22.88
C TRP A 149 -4.02 7.27 -23.61
N GLU A 150 -4.73 8.18 -22.94
CA GLU A 150 -5.09 9.48 -23.49
C GLU A 150 -3.87 10.29 -23.95
N LYS A 151 -2.80 10.31 -23.16
CA LYS A 151 -1.56 11.03 -23.50
C LYS A 151 -0.82 10.46 -24.70
N ASN A 152 -0.99 9.17 -24.98
CA ASN A 152 -0.31 8.51 -26.10
C ASN A 152 -1.15 8.48 -27.40
N HIS A 153 -2.41 8.91 -27.37
CA HIS A 153 -3.33 8.89 -28.51
C HIS A 153 -3.86 10.29 -28.87
N LEU A 154 -3.34 11.33 -28.23
CA LEU A 154 -3.49 12.72 -28.64
C LEU A 154 -2.28 13.19 -29.42
#